data_997e38005bf8a62b0f5a383b2134dfe0
#
_entry.id   997e38005bf8a62b0f5a383b2134dfe0
#
_cell.length_a   1.000
_cell.length_b   1.000
_cell.length_c   1.000
_cell.angle_alpha   90.00
_cell.angle_beta   90.00
_cell.angle_gamma   90.00
#
_symmetry.space_group_name_H-M   'P 1'
#
loop_
_entity.id
_entity.type
_entity.pdbx_description
1 polymer ?
#
loop_
_entity_poly.entity_id
_entity_poly.type
_entity_poly.pdbx_seq_one_letter_code
_entity_poly.pdbx_strand_id
1 'polypeptide(L)'
;MNRWLKILIALIVVIAIGLIAAGLYFYNYAVVPGKKDFINENTPGSKVVQTPEGAWFKDDKNRQEWSITSEDGLRLKAIYLPADKKSNRTVIMAHGYMGSAETMSVFAKMYHDWGYNVLAPDARGHGKSQGDYIGFGWPDRKDYVQWIEKVLTENGQQEQITLYGVSMGAATVMMTSGEKLPDNVKAIVEDCGYST
;
A
#
# COMPACT_ATOMS: atom_id res chain seq x y z
N MET A 1 -22.09 -8.33 -50.07
CA MET A 1 -21.95 -8.93 -48.73
C MET A 1 -23.29 -9.58 -48.36
N ASN A 2 -23.25 -10.87 -48.00
CA ASN A 2 -24.45 -11.66 -47.69
C ASN A 2 -25.13 -11.09 -46.42
N ARG A 3 -26.49 -11.14 -46.38
CA ARG A 3 -27.28 -10.65 -45.23
C ARG A 3 -26.86 -11.30 -43.90
N TRP A 4 -26.57 -12.57 -43.92
CA TRP A 4 -26.10 -13.31 -42.72
C TRP A 4 -24.73 -12.83 -42.24
N LEU A 5 -23.81 -12.48 -43.15
CA LEU A 5 -22.52 -11.93 -42.80
C LEU A 5 -22.65 -10.54 -42.16
N LYS A 6 -23.58 -9.70 -42.64
CA LYS A 6 -23.86 -8.40 -42.01
C LYS A 6 -24.40 -8.56 -40.60
N ILE A 7 -25.30 -9.52 -40.38
CA ILE A 7 -25.84 -9.82 -39.05
C ILE A 7 -24.74 -10.33 -38.11
N LEU A 8 -23.91 -11.25 -38.58
CA LEU A 8 -22.79 -11.77 -37.80
C LEU A 8 -21.81 -10.65 -37.38
N ILE A 9 -21.44 -9.77 -38.33
CA ILE A 9 -20.57 -8.62 -38.04
C ILE A 9 -21.23 -7.69 -37.00
N ALA A 10 -22.51 -7.37 -37.17
CA ALA A 10 -23.23 -6.53 -36.22
C ALA A 10 -23.28 -7.16 -34.82
N LEU A 11 -23.49 -8.47 -34.70
CA LEU A 11 -23.48 -9.20 -33.44
C LEU A 11 -22.09 -9.13 -32.77
N ILE A 12 -21.02 -9.35 -33.54
CA ILE A 12 -19.64 -9.26 -33.03
C ILE A 12 -19.34 -7.84 -32.52
N VAL A 13 -19.76 -6.80 -33.24
CA VAL A 13 -19.58 -5.40 -32.82
C VAL A 13 -20.33 -5.12 -31.51
N VAL A 14 -21.57 -5.58 -31.39
CA VAL A 14 -22.37 -5.40 -30.15
C VAL A 14 -21.71 -6.10 -28.97
N ILE A 15 -21.21 -7.34 -29.16
CA ILE A 15 -20.48 -8.07 -28.11
C ILE A 15 -19.21 -7.32 -27.73
N ALA A 16 -18.43 -6.85 -28.71
CA ALA A 16 -17.20 -6.10 -28.44
C ALA A 16 -17.46 -4.82 -27.65
N ILE A 17 -18.52 -4.06 -28.00
CA ILE A 17 -18.93 -2.87 -27.26
C ILE A 17 -19.31 -3.25 -25.81
N GLY A 18 -20.07 -4.32 -25.63
CA GLY A 18 -20.47 -4.82 -24.30
C GLY A 18 -19.27 -5.20 -23.45
N LEU A 19 -18.28 -5.89 -24.02
CA LEU A 19 -17.05 -6.26 -23.32
C LEU A 19 -16.19 -5.04 -22.97
N ILE A 20 -16.09 -4.06 -23.85
CA ILE A 20 -15.37 -2.80 -23.56
C ILE A 20 -16.06 -2.05 -22.43
N ALA A 21 -17.39 -1.92 -22.47
CA ALA A 21 -18.16 -1.24 -21.43
C ALA A 21 -18.02 -1.94 -20.07
N ALA A 22 -18.08 -3.28 -20.03
CA ALA A 22 -17.84 -4.05 -18.83
C ALA A 22 -16.40 -3.88 -18.31
N GLY A 23 -15.41 -3.91 -19.19
CA GLY A 23 -14.01 -3.67 -18.83
C GLY A 23 -13.78 -2.30 -18.22
N LEU A 24 -14.34 -1.25 -18.81
CA LEU A 24 -14.27 0.12 -18.27
C LEU A 24 -14.99 0.23 -16.92
N TYR A 25 -16.13 -0.41 -16.76
CA TYR A 25 -16.85 -0.46 -15.48
C TYR A 25 -15.99 -1.10 -14.39
N PHE A 26 -15.44 -2.29 -14.62
CA PHE A 26 -14.63 -2.99 -13.63
C PHE A 26 -13.29 -2.29 -13.37
N TYR A 27 -12.68 -1.65 -14.38
CA TYR A 27 -11.50 -0.84 -14.20
C TYR A 27 -11.77 0.32 -13.23
N ASN A 28 -12.84 1.09 -13.46
CA ASN A 28 -13.21 2.16 -12.54
C ASN A 28 -13.60 1.64 -11.15
N TYR A 29 -14.24 0.47 -11.11
CA TYR A 29 -14.68 -0.13 -9.86
C TYR A 29 -13.52 -0.62 -8.97
N ALA A 30 -12.49 -1.23 -9.54
CA ALA A 30 -11.42 -1.87 -8.78
C ALA A 30 -10.08 -1.11 -8.80
N VAL A 31 -9.74 -0.45 -9.90
CA VAL A 31 -8.38 0.09 -10.13
C VAL A 31 -8.30 1.58 -9.85
N VAL A 32 -9.31 2.35 -10.24
CA VAL A 32 -9.31 3.80 -10.00
C VAL A 32 -9.49 4.09 -8.51
N PRO A 33 -8.60 4.89 -7.87
CA PRO A 33 -8.76 5.28 -6.47
C PRO A 33 -10.09 6.01 -6.24
N GLY A 34 -10.69 5.81 -5.07
CA GLY A 34 -11.92 6.50 -4.70
C GLY A 34 -12.74 5.70 -3.69
N LYS A 35 -13.76 6.35 -3.11
CA LYS A 35 -14.65 5.68 -2.15
C LYS A 35 -15.36 4.50 -2.82
N LYS A 36 -15.30 3.33 -2.19
CA LYS A 36 -15.88 2.08 -2.70
C LYS A 36 -17.04 1.64 -1.81
N ASP A 37 -18.22 1.47 -2.39
CA ASP A 37 -19.43 1.13 -1.64
C ASP A 37 -19.40 -0.27 -1.00
N PHE A 38 -18.55 -1.17 -1.53
CA PHE A 38 -18.37 -2.51 -0.96
C PHE A 38 -17.42 -2.54 0.26
N ILE A 39 -16.68 -1.45 0.50
CA ILE A 39 -15.91 -1.23 1.73
C ILE A 39 -16.72 -0.26 2.59
N ASN A 40 -17.61 -0.82 3.40
CA ASN A 40 -18.44 -0.03 4.28
C ASN A 40 -17.76 0.23 5.64
N GLU A 41 -18.38 1.08 6.47
CA GLU A 41 -17.87 1.45 7.80
C GLU A 41 -17.75 0.25 8.77
N ASN A 42 -18.31 -0.90 8.43
CA ASN A 42 -18.23 -2.13 9.23
C ASN A 42 -17.12 -3.09 8.74
N THR A 43 -16.40 -2.74 7.66
CA THR A 43 -15.25 -3.52 7.20
C THR A 43 -14.16 -3.47 8.28
N PRO A 44 -13.57 -4.61 8.70
CA PRO A 44 -12.46 -4.61 9.64
C PRO A 44 -11.35 -3.66 9.15
N GLY A 45 -10.94 -2.72 9.99
CA GLY A 45 -9.96 -1.69 9.64
C GLY A 45 -10.52 -0.33 9.22
N SER A 46 -11.80 -0.20 8.85
CA SER A 46 -12.37 1.10 8.46
C SER A 46 -12.62 2.05 9.66
N LYS A 47 -12.73 1.51 10.87
CA LYS A 47 -12.93 2.26 12.14
C LYS A 47 -11.65 2.46 12.94
N VAL A 48 -10.51 2.28 12.36
CA VAL A 48 -9.20 2.26 13.05
C VAL A 48 -8.95 3.53 13.86
N VAL A 49 -9.41 4.68 13.40
CA VAL A 49 -9.23 5.97 14.10
C VAL A 49 -10.02 6.05 15.42
N GLN A 50 -11.02 5.17 15.62
CA GLN A 50 -11.84 5.11 16.85
C GLN A 50 -11.31 4.12 17.90
N THR A 51 -10.21 3.41 17.58
CA THR A 51 -9.55 2.52 18.55
C THR A 51 -8.51 3.29 19.36
N PRO A 52 -8.16 2.80 20.59
CA PRO A 52 -7.08 3.40 21.37
C PRO A 52 -5.76 3.50 20.58
N GLU A 53 -5.44 2.48 19.76
CA GLU A 53 -4.24 2.45 18.92
C GLU A 53 -4.33 3.47 17.78
N GLY A 54 -5.51 3.66 17.19
CA GLY A 54 -5.76 4.67 16.18
C GLY A 54 -5.61 6.09 16.72
N ALA A 55 -6.13 6.34 17.93
CA ALA A 55 -5.96 7.62 18.62
C ALA A 55 -4.47 7.86 18.94
N TRP A 56 -3.78 6.85 19.50
CA TRP A 56 -2.35 6.93 19.75
C TRP A 56 -1.57 7.23 18.47
N PHE A 57 -1.80 6.48 17.40
CA PHE A 57 -1.09 6.65 16.14
C PHE A 57 -1.26 8.04 15.54
N LYS A 58 -2.44 8.64 15.71
CA LYS A 58 -2.78 9.97 15.22
C LYS A 58 -2.19 11.08 16.08
N ASP A 59 -2.23 10.93 17.39
CA ASP A 59 -1.99 12.00 18.35
C ASP A 59 -0.59 11.93 18.99
N ASP A 60 0.25 10.94 18.58
CA ASP A 60 1.62 10.84 19.09
C ASP A 60 2.42 12.10 18.71
N LYS A 61 2.94 12.77 19.74
CA LYS A 61 3.70 14.02 19.61
C LYS A 61 4.99 13.89 18.82
N ASN A 62 5.52 12.66 18.68
CA ASN A 62 6.74 12.37 17.94
C ASN A 62 6.47 11.99 16.49
N ARG A 63 5.20 11.94 16.09
CA ARG A 63 4.77 11.63 14.74
C ARG A 63 5.35 12.61 13.73
N GLN A 64 6.00 12.07 12.71
CA GLN A 64 6.61 12.82 11.62
C GLN A 64 5.99 12.40 10.29
N GLU A 65 5.87 13.34 9.37
CA GLU A 65 5.45 13.06 7.99
C GLU A 65 6.69 13.01 7.10
N TRP A 66 6.94 11.86 6.52
CA TRP A 66 8.01 11.66 5.55
C TRP A 66 7.48 11.65 4.12
N SER A 67 8.36 11.91 3.16
CA SER A 67 8.03 11.82 1.74
C SER A 67 9.21 11.37 0.91
N ILE A 68 8.89 10.69 -0.19
CA ILE A 68 9.80 10.35 -1.29
C ILE A 68 9.17 10.78 -2.61
N THR A 69 9.99 10.83 -3.64
CA THR A 69 9.51 10.90 -5.04
C THR A 69 9.82 9.57 -5.68
N SER A 70 8.79 8.87 -6.17
CA SER A 70 8.94 7.59 -6.85
C SER A 70 9.73 7.71 -8.14
N GLU A 71 10.21 6.60 -8.71
CA GLU A 71 10.95 6.57 -9.97
C GLU A 71 10.15 7.20 -11.13
N ASP A 72 8.83 7.08 -11.11
CA ASP A 72 7.89 7.64 -12.09
C ASP A 72 7.33 9.03 -11.70
N GLY A 73 7.91 9.66 -10.68
CA GLY A 73 7.67 11.07 -10.33
C GLY A 73 6.51 11.33 -9.39
N LEU A 74 5.87 10.31 -8.80
CA LEU A 74 4.81 10.49 -7.81
C LEU A 74 5.40 10.90 -6.45
N ARG A 75 4.80 11.90 -5.81
CA ARG A 75 5.11 12.24 -4.42
C ARG A 75 4.34 11.31 -3.49
N LEU A 76 5.08 10.45 -2.79
CA LEU A 76 4.54 9.51 -1.83
C LEU A 76 4.77 9.99 -0.41
N LYS A 77 3.83 9.69 0.48
CA LYS A 77 3.80 10.12 1.88
C LYS A 77 3.83 8.92 2.81
N ALA A 78 4.45 9.11 3.95
CA ALA A 78 4.46 8.12 5.03
C ALA A 78 4.39 8.81 6.39
N ILE A 79 3.90 8.09 7.38
CA ILE A 79 3.99 8.44 8.79
C ILE A 79 5.18 7.70 9.39
N TYR A 80 6.06 8.45 10.05
CA TYR A 80 7.17 7.90 10.82
C TYR A 80 6.95 8.16 12.31
N LEU A 81 7.13 7.14 13.12
CA LEU A 81 7.09 7.19 14.58
C LEU A 81 8.39 6.59 15.12
N PRO A 82 9.28 7.40 15.71
CA PRO A 82 10.47 6.88 16.37
C PRO A 82 10.07 6.06 17.60
N ALA A 83 10.86 5.04 17.92
CA ALA A 83 10.71 4.29 19.16
C ALA A 83 10.93 5.19 20.39
N ASP A 84 10.30 4.87 21.52
CA ASP A 84 10.44 5.61 22.78
C ASP A 84 11.89 5.69 23.29
N LYS A 85 12.69 4.68 22.96
CA LYS A 85 14.13 4.62 23.26
C LYS A 85 14.91 4.47 21.95
N LYS A 86 16.15 4.94 21.95
CA LYS A 86 17.02 4.77 20.79
C LYS A 86 17.01 3.31 20.30
N SER A 87 16.63 3.12 19.06
CA SER A 87 16.52 1.83 18.40
C SER A 87 17.21 1.89 17.04
N ASN A 88 17.77 0.77 16.62
CA ASN A 88 18.27 0.53 15.26
C ASN A 88 17.40 -0.49 14.53
N ARG A 89 16.14 -0.64 14.95
CA ARG A 89 15.17 -1.53 14.31
C ARG A 89 14.01 -0.70 13.79
N THR A 90 13.72 -0.82 12.51
CA THR A 90 12.59 -0.14 11.86
C THR A 90 11.69 -1.16 11.18
N VAL A 91 10.39 -1.06 11.39
CA VAL A 91 9.39 -1.76 10.58
C VAL A 91 8.83 -0.80 9.54
N ILE A 92 8.80 -1.23 8.28
CA ILE A 92 8.11 -0.53 7.18
C ILE A 92 6.83 -1.30 6.89
N MET A 93 5.69 -0.63 7.01
CA MET A 93 4.36 -1.24 6.94
C MET A 93 3.70 -1.00 5.60
N ALA A 94 3.01 -2.01 5.07
CA ALA A 94 2.25 -1.93 3.85
C ALA A 94 0.78 -2.26 4.13
N HIS A 95 -0.09 -1.26 3.92
CA HIS A 95 -1.52 -1.40 4.17
C HIS A 95 -2.24 -2.19 3.07
N GLY A 96 -3.42 -2.69 3.38
CA GLY A 96 -4.30 -3.38 2.44
C GLY A 96 -4.99 -2.44 1.44
N TYR A 97 -5.70 -3.04 0.49
CA TYR A 97 -6.49 -2.32 -0.53
C TYR A 97 -7.44 -1.30 0.13
N MET A 98 -7.47 -0.09 -0.41
CA MET A 98 -8.24 1.06 0.11
C MET A 98 -7.90 1.45 1.56
N GLY A 99 -6.81 0.94 2.12
CA GLY A 99 -6.27 1.37 3.39
C GLY A 99 -5.46 2.66 3.30
N SER A 100 -4.75 2.95 4.37
CA SER A 100 -3.79 4.05 4.49
C SER A 100 -2.82 3.74 5.64
N ALA A 101 -1.84 4.60 5.86
CA ALA A 101 -0.97 4.52 7.04
C ALA A 101 -1.77 4.39 8.35
N GLU A 102 -2.89 5.09 8.46
CA GLU A 102 -3.76 5.08 9.66
C GLU A 102 -4.37 3.69 9.92
N THR A 103 -4.65 2.92 8.88
CA THR A 103 -5.24 1.58 9.02
C THR A 103 -4.27 0.55 9.60
N MET A 104 -2.97 0.90 9.66
CA MET A 104 -1.92 0.06 10.24
C MET A 104 -1.70 0.31 11.74
N SER A 105 -2.47 1.19 12.37
CA SER A 105 -2.23 1.67 13.74
C SER A 105 -2.14 0.56 14.80
N VAL A 106 -2.93 -0.50 14.71
CA VAL A 106 -2.87 -1.64 15.64
C VAL A 106 -1.51 -2.34 15.55
N PHE A 107 -1.06 -2.63 14.34
CA PHE A 107 0.24 -3.25 14.11
C PHE A 107 1.38 -2.28 14.42
N ALA A 108 1.21 -1.00 14.09
CA ALA A 108 2.15 0.06 14.41
C ALA A 108 2.39 0.14 15.92
N LYS A 109 1.32 0.12 16.72
CA LYS A 109 1.41 0.12 18.19
C LYS A 109 2.14 -1.11 18.71
N MET A 110 1.82 -2.29 18.18
CA MET A 110 2.46 -3.54 18.56
C MET A 110 3.99 -3.51 18.31
N TYR A 111 4.42 -3.12 17.13
CA TYR A 111 5.85 -3.03 16.81
C TYR A 111 6.54 -1.92 17.61
N HIS A 112 5.87 -0.78 17.80
CA HIS A 112 6.39 0.32 18.60
C HIS A 112 6.61 -0.10 20.06
N ASP A 113 5.67 -0.84 20.67
CA ASP A 113 5.80 -1.40 22.02
C ASP A 113 6.96 -2.40 22.14
N TRP A 114 7.31 -3.07 21.03
CA TRP A 114 8.50 -3.92 20.95
C TRP A 114 9.80 -3.14 20.70
N GLY A 115 9.72 -1.80 20.68
CA GLY A 115 10.87 -0.91 20.53
C GLY A 115 11.38 -0.76 19.09
N TYR A 116 10.50 -0.89 18.11
CA TYR A 116 10.79 -0.55 16.72
C TYR A 116 10.44 0.90 16.43
N ASN A 117 11.24 1.55 15.60
CA ASN A 117 10.77 2.68 14.82
C ASN A 117 9.72 2.15 13.82
N VAL A 118 8.69 2.92 13.55
CA VAL A 118 7.63 2.54 12.62
C VAL A 118 7.58 3.52 11.45
N LEU A 119 7.63 3.01 10.23
CA LEU A 119 7.34 3.76 9.01
C LEU A 119 6.10 3.14 8.35
N ALA A 120 5.05 3.92 8.21
CA ALA A 120 3.80 3.51 7.57
C ALA A 120 3.54 4.40 6.34
N PRO A 121 3.97 3.98 5.15
CA PRO A 121 3.64 4.65 3.90
C PRO A 121 2.15 4.54 3.54
N ASP A 122 1.62 5.59 2.93
CA ASP A 122 0.45 5.50 2.07
C ASP A 122 0.91 4.99 0.71
N ALA A 123 0.41 3.87 0.24
CA ALA A 123 0.69 3.33 -1.08
C ALA A 123 0.27 4.32 -2.18
N ARG A 124 0.85 4.22 -3.37
CA ARG A 124 0.42 5.03 -4.52
C ARG A 124 -1.08 4.92 -4.75
N GLY A 125 -1.74 6.06 -5.03
CA GLY A 125 -3.20 6.13 -5.19
C GLY A 125 -4.00 6.01 -3.88
N HIS A 126 -3.35 6.04 -2.70
CA HIS A 126 -4.01 5.95 -1.40
C HIS A 126 -3.60 7.09 -0.48
N GLY A 127 -4.44 7.35 0.52
CA GLY A 127 -4.18 8.31 1.59
C GLY A 127 -3.75 9.69 1.08
N LYS A 128 -2.55 10.11 1.48
CA LYS A 128 -1.93 11.38 1.06
C LYS A 128 -0.93 11.23 -0.10
N SER A 129 -0.69 10.01 -0.56
CA SER A 129 0.19 9.72 -1.70
C SER A 129 -0.49 10.01 -3.02
N GLN A 130 0.30 10.47 -4.00
CA GLN A 130 -0.16 10.66 -5.36
C GLN A 130 -0.35 9.32 -6.09
N GLY A 131 -1.09 9.35 -7.19
CA GLY A 131 -1.38 8.22 -8.06
C GLY A 131 -2.85 8.20 -8.47
N ASP A 132 -3.10 7.80 -9.70
CA ASP A 132 -4.43 7.78 -10.33
C ASP A 132 -4.97 6.37 -10.56
N TYR A 133 -4.20 5.35 -10.15
CA TYR A 133 -4.62 3.95 -10.18
C TYR A 133 -4.02 3.15 -9.02
N ILE A 134 -4.66 2.04 -8.66
CA ILE A 134 -4.19 1.09 -7.66
C ILE A 134 -3.41 0.00 -8.37
N GLY A 135 -2.14 -0.14 -8.03
CA GLY A 135 -1.18 -1.04 -8.70
C GLY A 135 -1.13 -2.46 -8.15
N PHE A 136 -1.89 -2.76 -7.10
CA PHE A 136 -1.95 -4.07 -6.44
C PHE A 136 -0.59 -4.65 -6.04
N GLY A 137 0.37 -3.76 -5.71
CA GLY A 137 1.70 -4.11 -5.22
C GLY A 137 2.79 -4.13 -6.30
N TRP A 138 2.44 -4.31 -7.58
CA TRP A 138 3.47 -4.46 -8.62
C TRP A 138 4.31 -3.20 -8.84
N PRO A 139 3.76 -2.01 -9.10
CA PRO A 139 4.56 -0.78 -9.12
C PRO A 139 5.05 -0.40 -7.72
N ASP A 140 4.25 -0.64 -6.69
CA ASP A 140 4.54 -0.28 -5.30
C ASP A 140 5.82 -0.94 -4.76
N ARG A 141 6.18 -2.15 -5.23
CA ARG A 141 7.39 -2.85 -4.80
C ARG A 141 8.66 -2.01 -4.93
N LYS A 142 8.74 -1.17 -5.95
CA LYS A 142 9.86 -0.26 -6.17
C LYS A 142 9.83 0.94 -5.22
N ASP A 143 8.64 1.41 -4.87
CA ASP A 143 8.49 2.47 -3.88
C ASP A 143 8.98 1.98 -2.51
N TYR A 144 8.74 0.69 -2.18
CA TYR A 144 9.23 0.11 -0.93
C TYR A 144 10.74 -0.03 -0.89
N VAL A 145 11.42 -0.27 -2.02
CA VAL A 145 12.90 -0.18 -2.10
C VAL A 145 13.35 1.24 -1.75
N GLN A 146 12.70 2.27 -2.30
CA GLN A 146 13.04 3.67 -1.99
C GLN A 146 12.73 4.04 -0.52
N TRP A 147 11.67 3.51 0.07
CA TRP A 147 11.39 3.68 1.50
C TRP A 147 12.46 3.04 2.39
N ILE A 148 13.00 1.86 2.00
CA ILE A 148 14.14 1.22 2.66
C ILE A 148 15.36 2.14 2.61
N GLU A 149 15.69 2.67 1.44
CA GLU A 149 16.81 3.62 1.26
C GLU A 149 16.62 4.90 2.08
N LYS A 150 15.38 5.41 2.13
CA LYS A 150 15.03 6.57 2.96
C LYS A 150 15.28 6.31 4.44
N VAL A 151 14.86 5.15 4.96
CA VAL A 151 15.13 4.74 6.34
C VAL A 151 16.63 4.67 6.62
N LEU A 152 17.42 4.07 5.73
CA LEU A 152 18.87 3.98 5.90
C LEU A 152 19.57 5.35 5.84
N THR A 153 19.01 6.27 5.07
CA THR A 153 19.54 7.64 4.98
C THR A 153 19.25 8.44 6.24
N GLU A 154 18.05 8.34 6.79
CA GLU A 154 17.63 9.16 7.94
C GLU A 154 18.07 8.56 9.28
N ASN A 155 17.97 7.24 9.45
CA ASN A 155 18.23 6.56 10.71
C ASN A 155 19.66 5.99 10.79
N GLY A 156 20.33 5.81 9.66
CA GLY A 156 21.71 5.32 9.57
C GLY A 156 21.84 3.91 9.02
N GLN A 157 23.05 3.58 8.57
CA GLN A 157 23.36 2.32 7.87
C GLN A 157 23.36 1.07 8.77
N GLN A 158 23.19 1.22 10.08
CA GLN A 158 23.12 0.10 11.03
C GLN A 158 21.68 -0.34 11.32
N GLU A 159 20.69 0.25 10.64
CA GLU A 159 19.30 -0.13 10.78
C GLU A 159 19.05 -1.58 10.36
N GLN A 160 18.21 -2.26 11.14
CA GLN A 160 17.65 -3.58 10.83
C GLN A 160 16.19 -3.38 10.45
N ILE A 161 15.87 -3.67 9.20
CA ILE A 161 14.56 -3.36 8.63
C ILE A 161 13.71 -4.64 8.56
N THR A 162 12.49 -4.54 9.03
CA THR A 162 11.44 -5.52 8.82
C THR A 162 10.39 -4.92 7.88
N LEU A 163 10.02 -5.63 6.82
CA LEU A 163 8.85 -5.29 6.02
C LEU A 163 7.67 -6.07 6.56
N TYR A 164 6.55 -5.39 6.80
CA TYR A 164 5.31 -6.00 7.25
C TYR A 164 4.15 -5.54 6.38
N GLY A 165 3.39 -6.46 5.82
CA GLY A 165 2.27 -6.12 4.95
C GLY A 165 1.02 -6.94 5.22
N VAL A 166 -0.15 -6.32 5.01
CA VAL A 166 -1.47 -6.95 5.15
C VAL A 166 -2.18 -6.95 3.81
N SER A 167 -2.73 -8.09 3.38
CA SER A 167 -3.54 -8.24 2.16
C SER A 167 -2.78 -7.72 0.91
N MET A 168 -3.24 -6.67 0.24
CA MET A 168 -2.50 -6.02 -0.86
C MET A 168 -1.09 -5.60 -0.42
N GLY A 169 -0.92 -5.10 0.80
CA GLY A 169 0.38 -4.75 1.35
C GLY A 169 1.28 -5.98 1.56
N ALA A 170 0.71 -7.12 1.92
CA ALA A 170 1.44 -8.38 2.02
C ALA A 170 1.95 -8.82 0.63
N ALA A 171 1.12 -8.74 -0.40
CA ALA A 171 1.55 -8.97 -1.78
C ALA A 171 2.67 -7.99 -2.19
N THR A 172 2.55 -6.71 -1.79
CA THR A 172 3.58 -5.70 -2.06
C THR A 172 4.92 -6.08 -1.45
N VAL A 173 4.97 -6.44 -0.16
CA VAL A 173 6.25 -6.80 0.49
C VAL A 173 6.83 -8.11 -0.04
N MET A 174 5.99 -9.08 -0.46
CA MET A 174 6.45 -10.28 -1.17
C MET A 174 7.08 -9.91 -2.52
N MET A 175 6.43 -9.05 -3.32
CA MET A 175 6.98 -8.59 -4.59
C MET A 175 8.28 -7.78 -4.38
N THR A 176 8.34 -6.97 -3.31
CA THR A 176 9.56 -6.24 -2.93
C THR A 176 10.72 -7.19 -2.61
N SER A 177 10.44 -8.36 -2.02
CA SER A 177 11.49 -9.35 -1.72
C SER A 177 12.20 -9.90 -2.95
N GLY A 178 11.60 -9.79 -4.11
CA GLY A 178 12.19 -10.15 -5.41
C GLY A 178 13.12 -9.09 -6.00
N GLU A 179 13.15 -7.88 -5.43
CA GLU A 179 14.05 -6.81 -5.85
C GLU A 179 15.42 -6.95 -5.17
N LYS A 180 16.40 -6.19 -5.66
CA LYS A 180 17.72 -6.15 -5.02
C LYS A 180 17.64 -5.33 -3.74
N LEU A 181 17.54 -6.02 -2.61
CA LEU A 181 17.47 -5.40 -1.29
C LEU A 181 18.83 -5.34 -0.60
N PRO A 182 19.08 -4.32 0.25
CA PRO A 182 20.26 -4.29 1.10
C PRO A 182 20.18 -5.32 2.22
N ASP A 183 21.33 -5.76 2.72
CA ASP A 183 21.45 -6.71 3.84
C ASP A 183 20.79 -6.22 5.14
N ASN A 184 20.43 -4.96 5.20
CA ASN A 184 19.68 -4.35 6.30
C ASN A 184 18.25 -4.89 6.44
N VAL A 185 17.65 -5.40 5.37
CA VAL A 185 16.34 -6.06 5.42
C VAL A 185 16.51 -7.45 6.01
N LYS A 186 16.03 -7.63 7.26
CA LYS A 186 16.22 -8.85 8.04
C LYS A 186 15.01 -9.79 8.03
N ALA A 187 13.83 -9.25 7.81
CA ALA A 187 12.61 -10.04 7.80
C ALA A 187 11.57 -9.41 6.86
N ILE A 188 10.77 -10.27 6.27
CA ILE A 188 9.58 -9.89 5.50
C ILE A 188 8.43 -10.74 6.07
N VAL A 189 7.41 -10.06 6.56
CA VAL A 189 6.23 -10.67 7.18
C VAL A 189 5.03 -10.32 6.32
N GLU A 190 4.40 -11.33 5.78
CA GLU A 190 3.18 -11.19 5.00
C GLU A 190 1.98 -11.74 5.78
N ASP A 191 0.91 -10.99 5.77
CA ASP A 191 -0.36 -11.35 6.40
C ASP A 191 -1.46 -11.38 5.35
N CYS A 192 -1.91 -12.59 4.98
CA CYS A 192 -2.93 -12.89 3.98
C CYS A 192 -2.71 -12.24 2.59
N GLY A 193 -1.45 -12.22 2.12
CA GLY A 193 -1.10 -11.78 0.78
C GLY A 193 -1.56 -12.74 -0.32
N TYR A 194 -1.64 -12.22 -1.53
CA TYR A 194 -1.89 -13.03 -2.73
C TYR A 194 -0.60 -13.14 -3.57
N SER A 195 -0.43 -14.29 -4.20
CA SER A 195 0.66 -14.56 -5.15
C SER A 195 0.07 -14.73 -6.54
N THR A 196 -0.18 -13.65 -7.28
CA THR A 196 -0.76 -13.68 -8.64
C THR A 196 -1.99 -14.56 -8.81
#